data_c82f747e5df9b4e0fd91fca3dd035857
#
_entry.id   c82f747e5df9b4e0fd91fca3dd035857
#
_cell.length_a   1.000
_cell.length_b   1.000
_cell.length_c   1.000
_cell.angle_alpha   90.00
_cell.angle_beta   90.00
_cell.angle_gamma   90.00
#
_symmetry.space_group_name_H-M   'P 1'
#
loop_
_entity.id
_entity.type
_entity.pdbx_description
1 polymer ?
#
loop_
_entity_poly.entity_id
_entity_poly.type
_entity_poly.pdbx_seq_one_letter_code
_entity_poly.pdbx_strand_id
1 'polypeptide(L)'
;MPENKIIYLDYGFPTEYLTQTEKSKDKTNFTFGYIGTLIPAKGVNQLIEAFCQIETPATLRIYGRQNGQSTDALKLLASKTKNKIELAGEYINHNLANDVFSKVDCIVVPSIWAENSPLVIHEAQSCRIPVITADFGGMKEYVQHQVNGLLFEHRNSTSLAEQMKFAIANPQMMKMYGQKGYLYSATGDVPDIQEHCKELEKIYIRFITPKNLWRITIDTNPEDCNLNCIMCEEHSPYSDFIPTLYKETGVKRRRMKFETVDVIFLQAEKLGVKEIIPSTMGEPLLYKDIDKIFELAEKKKIKINLTTNGTFPKKSVEEWAKLIVPTTTDVKISWNGATRETSEKVMQGIDFEKAIKNVKEFIKYRDEHYAKTGYFCRVTFQLTFLQNNMHELADIIKLAASLGIDRVKGHQLWAHFDEIKELSMKVSIDSITQWNEYVKQAFESQEKYRKPNGEKVFLENIIPLTVNESKEVPEHYECPFLTKELWISATGKISPCCAPDKLRKSLGDFGNISMTTIEEVLQSSEYTELIRNYKSKPLCRTCNMRKPTTI
;
A
#
# COMPACT_ATOMS: atom_id res chain seq x y z
N MET A 1 24.30 -1.79 7.33
CA MET A 1 23.03 -2.20 6.69
C MET A 1 23.35 -2.89 5.36
N PRO A 2 22.60 -3.90 4.92
CA PRO A 2 22.79 -4.45 3.58
C PRO A 2 22.50 -3.37 2.53
N GLU A 3 23.34 -3.24 1.52
CA GLU A 3 23.24 -2.20 0.46
C GLU A 3 21.89 -2.19 -0.27
N ASN A 4 21.25 -3.37 -0.41
CA ASN A 4 19.92 -3.50 -1.02
C ASN A 4 18.75 -2.91 -0.19
N LYS A 5 19.01 -2.39 1.00
CA LYS A 5 18.04 -1.70 1.87
C LYS A 5 18.25 -0.19 1.94
N ILE A 6 19.21 0.33 1.18
CA ILE A 6 19.52 1.76 1.10
C ILE A 6 19.05 2.26 -0.25
N ILE A 7 18.26 3.34 -0.22
CA ILE A 7 17.86 4.07 -1.42
C ILE A 7 18.47 5.45 -1.28
N TYR A 8 19.33 5.80 -2.24
CA TYR A 8 19.85 7.16 -2.36
C TYR A 8 18.87 7.99 -3.18
N LEU A 9 18.48 9.13 -2.66
CA LEU A 9 17.65 10.11 -3.33
C LEU A 9 18.12 11.50 -2.93
N ASP A 10 18.51 12.32 -3.90
CA ASP A 10 18.91 13.70 -3.67
C ASP A 10 17.69 14.61 -3.50
N TYR A 11 17.89 15.83 -3.02
CA TYR A 11 16.82 16.79 -2.85
C TYR A 11 16.25 17.26 -4.19
N GLY A 12 14.95 17.51 -4.23
CA GLY A 12 14.33 18.24 -5.32
C GLY A 12 14.32 19.73 -5.05
N PHE A 13 14.50 20.51 -6.10
CA PHE A 13 14.57 21.98 -6.03
C PHE A 13 13.41 22.60 -6.82
N PRO A 14 12.84 23.71 -6.34
CA PRO A 14 11.93 24.51 -7.15
C PRO A 14 12.75 25.27 -8.20
N THR A 15 12.92 24.68 -9.37
CA THR A 15 13.79 25.19 -10.43
C THR A 15 13.20 26.35 -11.21
N GLU A 16 11.92 26.64 -11.03
CA GLU A 16 11.16 27.67 -11.77
C GLU A 16 11.79 29.06 -11.74
N TYR A 17 12.43 29.43 -10.63
CA TYR A 17 13.11 30.70 -10.44
C TYR A 17 14.65 30.63 -10.56
N LEU A 18 15.19 29.42 -10.81
CA LEU A 18 16.62 29.18 -10.95
C LEU A 18 16.99 29.00 -12.43
N THR A 19 16.67 29.99 -13.23
CA THR A 19 16.99 30.00 -14.66
C THR A 19 18.31 30.70 -14.92
N GLN A 20 18.97 30.32 -16.04
CA GLN A 20 20.14 31.07 -16.50
C GLN A 20 19.76 32.53 -16.79
N THR A 21 20.46 33.44 -16.14
CA THR A 21 20.28 34.89 -16.37
C THR A 21 21.43 35.47 -17.15
N GLU A 22 21.15 36.51 -17.95
CA GLU A 22 22.21 37.29 -18.57
C GLU A 22 23.05 37.96 -17.48
N LYS A 23 24.37 37.91 -17.66
CA LYS A 23 25.29 38.60 -16.74
C LYS A 23 25.10 40.10 -16.80
N SER A 24 25.10 40.73 -15.63
CA SER A 24 25.04 42.20 -15.54
C SER A 24 26.19 42.83 -16.32
N LYS A 25 25.87 43.83 -17.14
CA LYS A 25 26.85 44.58 -17.96
C LYS A 25 27.76 45.51 -17.14
N ASP A 26 27.45 45.73 -15.88
CA ASP A 26 28.17 46.66 -15.00
C ASP A 26 29.41 46.03 -14.33
N LYS A 27 29.87 44.89 -14.80
CA LYS A 27 31.02 44.19 -14.21
C LYS A 27 32.33 44.62 -14.88
N THR A 28 33.22 45.20 -14.09
CA THR A 28 34.58 45.55 -14.51
C THR A 28 35.60 44.48 -14.14
N ASN A 29 35.34 43.63 -13.11
CA ASN A 29 36.25 42.68 -12.55
C ASN A 29 35.55 41.34 -12.26
N PHE A 30 36.34 40.24 -12.15
CA PHE A 30 35.83 38.96 -11.72
C PHE A 30 35.18 39.03 -10.33
N THR A 31 33.98 38.54 -10.19
CA THR A 31 33.17 38.72 -8.98
C THR A 31 32.85 37.37 -8.36
N PHE A 32 33.30 37.16 -7.12
CA PHE A 32 32.91 36.04 -6.28
C PHE A 32 31.65 36.36 -5.51
N GLY A 33 30.80 35.36 -5.30
CA GLY A 33 29.62 35.43 -4.43
C GLY A 33 29.71 34.47 -3.26
N TYR A 34 29.30 34.91 -2.11
CA TYR A 34 28.97 34.05 -0.96
C TYR A 34 27.49 34.19 -0.67
N ILE A 35 26.82 33.09 -0.42
CA ILE A 35 25.41 33.01 -0.04
C ILE A 35 25.29 32.13 1.20
N GLY A 36 24.76 32.71 2.29
CA GLY A 36 24.53 31.94 3.51
C GLY A 36 24.40 32.80 4.76
N THR A 37 23.91 32.21 5.83
CA THR A 37 23.85 32.85 7.13
C THR A 37 25.26 33.22 7.60
N LEU A 38 25.44 34.44 8.09
CA LEU A 38 26.74 34.94 8.58
C LEU A 38 27.02 34.39 9.99
N ILE A 39 27.51 33.15 10.03
CA ILE A 39 27.96 32.45 11.25
C ILE A 39 29.37 31.87 11.02
N PRO A 40 30.19 31.70 12.07
CA PRO A 40 31.54 31.16 11.92
C PRO A 40 31.59 29.81 11.21
N ALA A 41 30.62 28.91 11.48
CA ALA A 41 30.56 27.57 10.89
C ALA A 41 30.43 27.57 9.35
N LYS A 42 29.85 28.61 8.76
CA LYS A 42 29.73 28.79 7.30
C LYS A 42 31.00 29.37 6.64
N GLY A 43 32.05 29.62 7.41
CA GLY A 43 33.40 29.93 6.92
C GLY A 43 33.59 31.31 6.27
N VAL A 44 32.69 32.29 6.50
CA VAL A 44 32.78 33.62 5.89
C VAL A 44 34.08 34.35 6.26
N ASN A 45 34.61 34.15 7.49
CA ASN A 45 35.89 34.71 7.90
C ASN A 45 37.04 34.17 7.08
N GLN A 46 37.09 32.85 6.91
CA GLN A 46 38.07 32.15 6.07
C GLN A 46 38.02 32.63 4.61
N LEU A 47 36.82 32.89 4.09
CA LEU A 47 36.67 33.46 2.76
C LEU A 47 37.27 34.87 2.64
N ILE A 48 36.99 35.74 3.60
CA ILE A 48 37.57 37.09 3.59
C ILE A 48 39.08 37.04 3.75
N GLU A 49 39.61 36.22 4.63
CA GLU A 49 41.06 35.98 4.82
C GLU A 49 41.72 35.49 3.51
N ALA A 50 41.10 34.55 2.80
CA ALA A 50 41.58 34.11 1.50
C ALA A 50 41.52 35.21 0.45
N PHE A 51 40.43 35.99 0.40
CA PHE A 51 40.26 37.09 -0.53
C PHE A 51 41.28 38.21 -0.31
N CYS A 52 41.67 38.49 0.94
CA CYS A 52 42.72 39.44 1.27
C CYS A 52 44.12 39.07 0.72
N GLN A 53 44.35 37.82 0.34
CA GLN A 53 45.61 37.37 -0.29
C GLN A 53 45.62 37.55 -1.82
N ILE A 54 44.55 38.16 -2.38
CA ILE A 54 44.41 38.39 -3.84
C ILE A 54 44.80 39.83 -4.15
N GLU A 55 45.83 39.98 -4.99
CA GLU A 55 46.31 41.28 -5.44
C GLU A 55 45.64 41.74 -6.75
N THR A 56 45.27 40.79 -7.61
CA THR A 56 44.57 41.04 -8.88
C THR A 56 43.20 41.67 -8.62
N PRO A 57 42.79 42.69 -9.41
CA PRO A 57 41.49 43.31 -9.24
C PRO A 57 40.34 42.33 -9.30
N ALA A 58 39.58 42.22 -8.21
CA ALA A 58 38.42 41.33 -8.05
C ALA A 58 37.39 41.97 -7.11
N THR A 59 36.18 41.39 -7.10
CA THR A 59 35.11 41.79 -6.19
C THR A 59 34.60 40.58 -5.42
N LEU A 60 34.33 40.72 -4.13
CA LEU A 60 33.65 39.74 -3.31
C LEU A 60 32.32 40.32 -2.84
N ARG A 61 31.21 39.63 -3.18
CA ARG A 61 29.87 40.00 -2.70
C ARG A 61 29.39 38.95 -1.69
N ILE A 62 29.00 39.42 -0.52
CA ILE A 62 28.57 38.59 0.60
C ILE A 62 27.06 38.84 0.83
N TYR A 63 26.26 37.80 0.56
CA TYR A 63 24.81 37.80 0.74
C TYR A 63 24.42 36.93 1.93
N GLY A 64 23.52 37.45 2.77
CA GLY A 64 22.94 36.65 3.85
C GLY A 64 22.59 37.43 5.10
N ARG A 65 21.81 36.76 5.94
CA ARG A 65 21.34 37.31 7.19
C ARG A 65 22.41 37.18 8.27
N GLN A 66 22.54 38.23 9.06
CA GLN A 66 23.38 38.22 10.27
C GLN A 66 22.75 37.30 11.34
N ASN A 67 23.56 36.42 11.92
CA ASN A 67 23.17 35.61 13.05
C ASN A 67 24.40 35.33 13.91
N GLY A 68 24.58 36.09 14.98
CA GLY A 68 25.65 35.90 15.96
C GLY A 68 27.06 36.33 15.55
N GLN A 69 27.27 36.90 14.34
CA GLN A 69 28.53 37.47 13.92
C GLN A 69 28.42 38.98 13.71
N SER A 70 29.33 39.76 14.31
CA SER A 70 29.35 41.21 14.16
C SER A 70 29.77 41.61 12.76
N THR A 71 28.96 42.46 12.10
CA THR A 71 29.30 43.07 10.81
C THR A 71 30.57 43.92 10.90
N ASP A 72 30.83 44.53 12.04
CA ASP A 72 32.02 45.36 12.24
C ASP A 72 33.29 44.54 12.27
N ALA A 73 33.26 43.31 12.83
CA ALA A 73 34.38 42.38 12.73
C ALA A 73 34.67 41.98 11.27
N LEU A 74 33.63 41.73 10.47
CA LEU A 74 33.78 41.46 9.03
C LEU A 74 34.31 42.67 8.25
N LYS A 75 33.85 43.89 8.55
CA LYS A 75 34.34 45.12 7.96
C LYS A 75 35.80 45.37 8.30
N LEU A 76 36.18 45.13 9.57
CA LEU A 76 37.58 45.25 10.02
C LEU A 76 38.48 44.25 9.29
N LEU A 77 38.01 43.02 9.09
CA LEU A 77 38.76 42.02 8.33
C LEU A 77 38.85 42.44 6.85
N ALA A 78 37.78 42.93 6.27
CA ALA A 78 37.70 43.39 4.89
C ALA A 78 38.58 44.60 4.60
N SER A 79 38.88 45.44 5.60
CA SER A 79 39.77 46.63 5.43
C SER A 79 41.24 46.25 5.15
N LYS A 80 41.63 45.00 5.25
CA LYS A 80 43.00 44.52 4.99
C LYS A 80 43.30 44.31 3.49
N THR A 81 42.34 44.50 2.60
CA THR A 81 42.55 44.38 1.16
C THR A 81 42.21 45.67 0.41
N LYS A 82 42.83 45.88 -0.76
CA LYS A 82 42.48 46.96 -1.71
C LYS A 82 41.33 46.55 -2.61
N ASN A 83 41.02 45.28 -2.72
CA ASN A 83 39.93 44.75 -3.52
C ASN A 83 38.57 45.03 -2.85
N LYS A 84 37.53 45.17 -3.65
CA LYS A 84 36.19 45.50 -3.16
C LYS A 84 35.55 44.32 -2.48
N ILE A 85 35.15 44.46 -1.20
CA ILE A 85 34.27 43.54 -0.48
C ILE A 85 32.96 44.29 -0.22
N GLU A 86 31.86 43.70 -0.68
CA GLU A 86 30.51 44.25 -0.57
C GLU A 86 29.65 43.34 0.31
N LEU A 87 29.21 43.86 1.45
CA LEU A 87 28.19 43.22 2.28
C LEU A 87 26.82 43.55 1.69
N ALA A 88 26.31 42.70 0.81
CA ALA A 88 25.12 42.96 0.00
C ALA A 88 23.79 42.75 0.76
N GLY A 89 23.86 42.21 1.98
CA GLY A 89 22.68 41.99 2.81
C GLY A 89 21.85 40.76 2.41
N GLU A 90 20.58 40.75 2.79
CA GLU A 90 19.65 39.67 2.51
C GLU A 90 19.12 39.72 1.07
N TYR A 91 18.65 38.62 0.56
CA TYR A 91 18.04 38.46 -0.76
C TYR A 91 16.70 37.74 -0.66
N ILE A 92 15.89 37.84 -1.71
CA ILE A 92 14.62 37.16 -1.83
C ILE A 92 14.85 35.90 -2.66
N ASN A 93 14.51 34.69 -2.13
CA ASN A 93 14.77 33.41 -2.80
C ASN A 93 14.20 33.35 -4.23
N HIS A 94 12.99 33.81 -4.48
CA HIS A 94 12.41 33.84 -5.83
C HIS A 94 13.16 34.72 -6.84
N ASN A 95 13.98 35.65 -6.37
CA ASN A 95 14.78 36.54 -7.19
C ASN A 95 16.26 36.16 -7.22
N LEU A 96 16.66 35.06 -6.61
CA LEU A 96 18.05 34.65 -6.41
C LEU A 96 18.86 34.66 -7.71
N ALA A 97 18.28 34.19 -8.82
CA ALA A 97 18.92 34.18 -10.12
C ALA A 97 19.29 35.64 -10.59
N ASN A 98 18.36 36.59 -10.47
CA ASN A 98 18.55 37.96 -10.92
C ASN A 98 19.32 38.80 -9.91
N ASP A 99 19.05 38.67 -8.61
CA ASP A 99 19.61 39.53 -7.58
C ASP A 99 21.03 39.13 -7.18
N VAL A 100 21.36 37.84 -7.34
CA VAL A 100 22.66 37.30 -6.90
C VAL A 100 23.43 36.68 -8.08
N PHE A 101 22.93 35.65 -8.71
CA PHE A 101 23.68 34.85 -9.70
C PHE A 101 24.01 35.66 -10.98
N SER A 102 23.17 36.59 -11.41
CA SER A 102 23.50 37.49 -12.53
C SER A 102 24.70 38.40 -12.22
N LYS A 103 25.00 38.64 -10.94
CA LYS A 103 26.00 39.60 -10.47
C LYS A 103 27.32 38.96 -10.05
N VAL A 104 27.45 37.65 -10.09
CA VAL A 104 28.66 36.91 -9.69
C VAL A 104 29.15 35.99 -10.80
N ASP A 105 30.45 35.72 -10.86
CA ASP A 105 31.05 34.79 -11.82
C ASP A 105 31.29 33.41 -11.25
N CYS A 106 31.42 33.33 -9.93
CA CYS A 106 31.66 32.11 -9.20
C CYS A 106 31.06 32.23 -7.80
N ILE A 107 30.45 31.16 -7.30
CA ILE A 107 30.01 31.04 -5.90
C ILE A 107 31.12 30.35 -5.10
N VAL A 108 31.37 30.85 -3.89
CA VAL A 108 32.28 30.23 -2.92
C VAL A 108 31.49 29.69 -1.73
N VAL A 109 31.66 28.42 -1.43
CA VAL A 109 31.04 27.75 -0.28
C VAL A 109 32.15 27.30 0.68
N PRO A 110 32.59 28.17 1.57
CA PRO A 110 33.78 27.96 2.42
C PRO A 110 33.45 27.28 3.75
N SER A 111 32.34 26.54 3.85
CA SER A 111 31.85 26.00 5.12
C SER A 111 32.93 25.19 5.81
N ILE A 112 33.13 25.45 7.10
CA ILE A 112 33.99 24.68 7.99
C ILE A 112 33.21 23.56 8.73
N TRP A 113 31.90 23.55 8.55
CA TRP A 113 30.96 22.54 9.02
C TRP A 113 30.84 21.40 7.99
N ALA A 114 30.63 20.19 8.46
CA ALA A 114 30.33 19.06 7.59
C ALA A 114 28.90 19.19 7.03
N GLU A 115 28.77 19.88 5.92
CA GLU A 115 27.50 19.99 5.20
C GLU A 115 27.08 18.63 4.67
N ASN A 116 25.78 18.36 4.66
CA ASN A 116 25.23 17.16 4.02
C ASN A 116 25.03 17.41 2.50
N SER A 117 24.11 18.31 2.17
CA SER A 117 23.83 18.71 0.78
C SER A 117 23.55 20.21 0.76
N PRO A 118 24.59 21.07 0.55
CA PRO A 118 24.40 22.51 0.60
C PRO A 118 23.54 23.00 -0.55
N LEU A 119 22.34 23.52 -0.25
CA LEU A 119 21.38 24.01 -1.26
C LEU A 119 22.00 25.01 -2.23
N VAL A 120 22.86 25.89 -1.73
CA VAL A 120 23.51 26.93 -2.55
C VAL A 120 24.40 26.36 -3.66
N ILE A 121 24.94 25.15 -3.50
CA ILE A 121 25.70 24.47 -4.59
C ILE A 121 24.74 24.09 -5.73
N HIS A 122 23.60 23.49 -5.40
CA HIS A 122 22.59 23.09 -6.38
C HIS A 122 21.94 24.31 -7.05
N GLU A 123 21.66 25.36 -6.29
CA GLU A 123 21.14 26.64 -6.81
C GLU A 123 22.12 27.26 -7.82
N ALA A 124 23.42 27.28 -7.49
CA ALA A 124 24.46 27.77 -8.39
C ALA A 124 24.58 26.88 -9.65
N GLN A 125 24.54 25.54 -9.49
CA GLN A 125 24.59 24.58 -10.60
C GLN A 125 23.38 24.73 -11.53
N SER A 126 22.17 24.93 -10.98
CA SER A 126 20.97 25.18 -11.77
C SER A 126 21.12 26.45 -12.65
N CYS A 127 21.71 27.49 -12.09
CA CYS A 127 22.01 28.72 -12.82
C CYS A 127 23.31 28.68 -13.65
N ARG A 128 23.97 27.50 -13.76
CA ARG A 128 25.22 27.31 -14.49
C ARG A 128 26.38 28.19 -13.98
N ILE A 129 26.38 28.50 -12.69
CA ILE A 129 27.46 29.23 -12.04
C ILE A 129 28.45 28.22 -11.44
N PRO A 130 29.75 28.31 -11.75
CA PRO A 130 30.76 27.46 -11.16
C PRO A 130 30.89 27.68 -9.65
N VAL A 131 31.29 26.65 -8.92
CA VAL A 131 31.43 26.68 -7.46
C VAL A 131 32.86 26.38 -7.06
N ILE A 132 33.37 27.13 -6.06
CA ILE A 132 34.57 26.79 -5.30
C ILE A 132 34.14 26.36 -3.91
N THR A 133 34.47 25.13 -3.49
CA THR A 133 34.06 24.63 -2.18
C THR A 133 35.14 23.79 -1.51
N ALA A 134 34.99 23.49 -0.21
CA ALA A 134 35.95 22.68 0.50
C ALA A 134 35.87 21.20 0.09
N ASP A 135 37.01 20.53 0.01
CA ASP A 135 37.10 19.06 -0.12
C ASP A 135 36.74 18.38 1.19
N PHE A 136 35.47 18.54 1.61
CA PHE A 136 34.99 18.05 2.90
C PHE A 136 33.47 17.85 2.93
N GLY A 137 33.03 16.77 3.60
CA GLY A 137 31.61 16.45 3.80
C GLY A 137 30.87 16.30 2.48
N GLY A 138 29.56 16.56 2.46
CA GLY A 138 28.72 16.48 1.27
C GLY A 138 29.02 17.55 0.21
N MET A 139 29.81 18.59 0.51
CA MET A 139 30.18 19.60 -0.46
C MET A 139 30.93 19.01 -1.65
N LYS A 140 31.89 18.10 -1.41
CA LYS A 140 32.70 17.45 -2.44
C LYS A 140 31.95 16.40 -3.25
N GLU A 141 30.80 15.98 -2.81
CA GLU A 141 29.96 15.03 -3.54
C GLU A 141 29.34 15.68 -4.80
N TYR A 142 29.08 16.99 -4.74
CA TYR A 142 28.45 17.75 -5.80
C TYR A 142 29.42 18.55 -6.69
N VAL A 143 30.67 18.71 -6.23
CA VAL A 143 31.70 19.46 -6.96
C VAL A 143 32.91 18.57 -7.19
N GLN A 144 33.19 18.25 -8.43
CA GLN A 144 34.41 17.55 -8.85
C GLN A 144 35.43 18.56 -9.36
N HIS A 145 36.64 18.53 -8.75
CA HIS A 145 37.72 19.46 -9.05
C HIS A 145 38.05 19.50 -10.53
N GLN A 146 38.06 20.71 -11.12
CA GLN A 146 38.33 20.99 -12.55
C GLN A 146 37.36 20.33 -13.54
N VAL A 147 36.17 19.88 -13.08
CA VAL A 147 35.11 19.35 -13.93
C VAL A 147 33.89 20.27 -13.94
N ASN A 148 33.28 20.50 -12.79
CA ASN A 148 32.14 21.42 -12.62
C ASN A 148 32.38 22.52 -11.59
N GLY A 149 33.60 22.60 -11.03
CA GLY A 149 34.03 23.60 -10.07
C GLY A 149 35.44 23.34 -9.55
N LEU A 150 35.79 23.95 -8.45
CA LEU A 150 37.12 23.79 -7.82
C LEU A 150 36.95 23.39 -6.36
N LEU A 151 37.85 22.52 -5.90
CA LEU A 151 37.97 22.12 -4.50
C LEU A 151 39.21 22.73 -3.87
N PHE A 152 39.09 23.20 -2.62
CA PHE A 152 40.21 23.65 -1.81
C PHE A 152 40.32 22.81 -0.52
N GLU A 153 41.49 22.78 0.10
CA GLU A 153 41.73 22.07 1.34
C GLU A 153 40.91 22.65 2.48
N HIS A 154 40.10 21.81 3.15
CA HIS A 154 39.22 22.21 4.23
C HIS A 154 39.96 23.02 5.33
N ARG A 155 39.40 24.13 5.75
CA ARG A 155 39.96 25.05 6.75
C ARG A 155 41.30 25.69 6.38
N ASN A 156 41.66 25.75 5.09
CA ASN A 156 42.87 26.36 4.60
C ASN A 156 42.57 27.58 3.73
N SER A 157 42.72 28.80 4.31
CA SER A 157 42.48 30.05 3.59
C SER A 157 43.47 30.31 2.45
N THR A 158 44.70 29.78 2.54
CA THR A 158 45.70 29.89 1.47
C THR A 158 45.31 29.00 0.28
N SER A 159 44.92 27.76 0.52
CA SER A 159 44.42 26.88 -0.54
C SER A 159 43.17 27.48 -1.22
N LEU A 160 42.25 28.07 -0.46
CA LEU A 160 41.10 28.77 -1.02
C LEU A 160 41.56 29.97 -1.88
N ALA A 161 42.52 30.77 -1.42
CA ALA A 161 43.07 31.91 -2.19
C ALA A 161 43.70 31.45 -3.51
N GLU A 162 44.41 30.32 -3.54
CA GLU A 162 44.96 29.74 -4.77
C GLU A 162 43.88 29.39 -5.79
N GLN A 163 42.77 28.76 -5.35
CA GLN A 163 41.65 28.44 -6.24
C GLN A 163 40.94 29.70 -6.73
N MET A 164 40.84 30.74 -5.91
CA MET A 164 40.28 32.02 -6.31
C MET A 164 41.19 32.74 -7.32
N LYS A 165 42.50 32.73 -7.13
CA LYS A 165 43.49 33.26 -8.10
C LYS A 165 43.42 32.53 -9.43
N PHE A 166 43.31 31.19 -9.39
CA PHE A 166 43.11 30.39 -10.59
C PHE A 166 41.84 30.80 -11.35
N ALA A 167 40.73 30.99 -10.62
CA ALA A 167 39.45 31.39 -11.20
C ALA A 167 39.53 32.74 -11.92
N ILE A 168 40.22 33.73 -11.31
CA ILE A 168 40.45 35.06 -11.91
C ILE A 168 41.30 34.97 -13.18
N ALA A 169 42.35 34.14 -13.15
CA ALA A 169 43.25 33.96 -14.28
C ALA A 169 42.62 33.15 -15.46
N ASN A 170 41.57 32.32 -15.16
CA ASN A 170 40.98 31.39 -16.12
C ASN A 170 39.43 31.51 -16.22
N PRO A 171 38.89 32.73 -16.52
CA PRO A 171 37.43 32.94 -16.47
C PRO A 171 36.66 32.10 -17.49
N GLN A 172 37.24 31.77 -18.62
CA GLN A 172 36.60 30.89 -19.62
C GLN A 172 36.50 29.43 -19.13
N MET A 173 37.52 28.92 -18.45
CA MET A 173 37.49 27.61 -17.85
C MET A 173 36.42 27.54 -16.76
N MET A 174 36.34 28.56 -15.90
CA MET A 174 35.28 28.66 -14.90
C MET A 174 33.90 28.61 -15.54
N LYS A 175 33.69 29.35 -16.63
CA LYS A 175 32.42 29.27 -17.37
C LYS A 175 32.13 27.86 -17.89
N MET A 176 33.13 27.17 -18.42
CA MET A 176 32.99 25.78 -18.87
C MET A 176 32.64 24.84 -17.73
N TYR A 177 33.24 25.00 -16.55
CA TYR A 177 32.89 24.23 -15.36
C TYR A 177 31.43 24.47 -14.96
N GLY A 178 30.99 25.73 -14.92
CA GLY A 178 29.59 26.08 -14.62
C GLY A 178 28.59 25.42 -15.59
N GLN A 179 28.94 25.36 -16.89
CA GLN A 179 28.09 24.73 -17.91
C GLN A 179 27.87 23.22 -17.69
N LYS A 180 28.76 22.52 -16.96
CA LYS A 180 28.55 21.12 -16.60
C LYS A 180 27.43 20.92 -15.60
N GLY A 181 27.19 21.93 -14.73
CA GLY A 181 26.12 21.90 -13.75
C GLY A 181 26.18 20.71 -12.79
N TYR A 182 25.03 20.09 -12.56
CA TYR A 182 24.87 18.95 -11.67
C TYR A 182 25.33 17.64 -12.32
N LEU A 183 26.32 16.98 -11.73
CA LEU A 183 27.01 15.84 -12.36
C LEU A 183 26.22 14.54 -12.39
N TYR A 184 25.19 14.39 -11.58
CA TYR A 184 24.36 13.19 -11.55
C TYR A 184 23.18 13.22 -12.54
N SER A 185 23.12 14.24 -13.39
CA SER A 185 22.18 14.38 -14.50
C SER A 185 22.90 14.44 -15.82
N ALA A 186 22.38 13.76 -16.85
CA ALA A 186 22.94 13.79 -18.20
C ALA A 186 22.91 15.19 -18.85
N THR A 187 21.96 16.02 -18.46
CA THR A 187 21.78 17.41 -18.92
C THR A 187 22.50 18.44 -18.06
N GLY A 188 22.99 18.03 -16.90
CA GLY A 188 23.56 18.92 -15.89
C GLY A 188 22.51 19.69 -15.06
N ASP A 189 21.23 19.32 -15.18
CA ASP A 189 20.15 19.96 -14.42
C ASP A 189 19.99 19.31 -13.04
N VAL A 190 19.70 20.12 -12.03
CA VAL A 190 19.38 19.63 -10.70
C VAL A 190 17.99 18.99 -10.69
N PRO A 191 17.70 18.01 -9.80
CA PRO A 191 16.38 17.39 -9.70
C PRO A 191 15.28 18.42 -9.42
N ASP A 192 14.21 18.41 -10.22
CA ASP A 192 13.04 19.24 -9.98
C ASP A 192 12.23 18.71 -8.77
N ILE A 193 11.61 19.61 -8.01
CA ILE A 193 10.85 19.24 -6.81
C ILE A 193 9.66 18.34 -7.12
N GLN A 194 9.01 18.53 -8.27
CA GLN A 194 7.86 17.71 -8.64
C GLN A 194 8.30 16.31 -9.07
N GLU A 195 9.42 16.21 -9.80
CA GLU A 195 10.02 14.93 -10.17
C GLU A 195 10.51 14.17 -8.92
N HIS A 196 11.16 14.88 -7.99
CA HIS A 196 11.57 14.31 -6.71
C HIS A 196 10.38 13.77 -5.91
N CYS A 197 9.29 14.53 -5.81
CA CYS A 197 8.06 14.08 -5.15
C CYS A 197 7.48 12.82 -5.80
N LYS A 198 7.49 12.74 -7.14
CA LYS A 198 7.05 11.54 -7.85
C LYS A 198 7.94 10.33 -7.55
N GLU A 199 9.25 10.51 -7.47
CA GLU A 199 10.17 9.42 -7.09
C GLU A 199 10.00 9.00 -5.64
N LEU A 200 9.87 9.95 -4.70
CA LEU A 200 9.51 9.66 -3.31
C LEU A 200 8.19 8.88 -3.23
N GLU A 201 7.20 9.30 -3.99
CA GLU A 201 5.91 8.62 -4.04
C GLU A 201 6.04 7.18 -4.52
N LYS A 202 6.81 6.91 -5.58
CA LYS A 202 7.12 5.55 -6.05
C LYS A 202 7.83 4.72 -4.97
N ILE A 203 8.78 5.33 -4.25
CA ILE A 203 9.48 4.67 -3.15
C ILE A 203 8.49 4.34 -2.03
N TYR A 204 7.67 5.29 -1.58
CA TYR A 204 6.64 5.03 -0.56
C TYR A 204 5.65 3.97 -1.02
N ILE A 205 5.16 4.04 -2.25
CA ILE A 205 4.27 3.02 -2.83
C ILE A 205 4.94 1.64 -2.76
N ARG A 206 6.21 1.51 -3.13
CA ARG A 206 6.97 0.25 -3.06
C ARG A 206 7.05 -0.33 -1.64
N PHE A 207 7.01 0.50 -0.60
CA PHE A 207 7.08 0.07 0.80
C PHE A 207 5.70 0.01 1.47
N ILE A 208 4.76 0.85 1.04
CA ILE A 208 3.38 0.88 1.55
C ILE A 208 2.52 -0.16 0.84
N THR A 209 2.77 -0.44 -0.44
CA THR A 209 2.12 -1.56 -1.12
C THR A 209 2.60 -2.82 -0.42
N PRO A 210 1.74 -3.50 0.34
CA PRO A 210 2.18 -4.66 1.10
C PRO A 210 2.74 -5.69 0.12
N LYS A 211 3.99 -6.04 0.27
CA LYS A 211 4.55 -7.26 -0.33
C LYS A 211 3.87 -8.53 0.22
N ASN A 212 2.84 -8.37 1.01
CA ASN A 212 2.15 -9.39 1.78
C ASN A 212 0.70 -9.51 1.32
N LEU A 213 0.50 -9.75 0.02
CA LEU A 213 -0.75 -10.34 -0.40
C LEU A 213 -0.90 -11.65 0.38
N TRP A 214 -1.82 -11.66 1.34
CA TRP A 214 -2.01 -12.81 2.23
C TRP A 214 -2.78 -13.92 1.54
N ARG A 215 -3.81 -13.53 0.76
CA ARG A 215 -4.82 -14.45 0.22
C ARG A 215 -5.25 -14.08 -1.19
N ILE A 216 -5.54 -15.10 -1.96
CA ILE A 216 -6.22 -14.97 -3.26
C ILE A 216 -7.49 -15.80 -3.23
N THR A 217 -8.60 -15.19 -3.60
CA THR A 217 -9.88 -15.88 -3.82
C THR A 217 -10.08 -16.05 -5.32
N ILE A 218 -10.41 -17.26 -5.75
CA ILE A 218 -10.64 -17.60 -7.16
C ILE A 218 -12.04 -18.17 -7.36
N ASP A 219 -12.76 -17.66 -8.32
CA ASP A 219 -14.08 -18.18 -8.69
C ASP A 219 -13.91 -19.35 -9.67
N THR A 220 -13.85 -20.57 -9.16
CA THR A 220 -13.61 -21.75 -10.01
C THR A 220 -14.81 -22.11 -10.88
N ASN A 221 -16.02 -22.06 -10.30
CA ASN A 221 -17.28 -22.51 -10.92
C ASN A 221 -18.50 -21.80 -10.30
N PRO A 222 -18.59 -20.46 -10.39
CA PRO A 222 -19.59 -19.69 -9.64
C PRO A 222 -21.04 -20.09 -9.93
N GLU A 223 -21.37 -20.48 -11.16
CA GLU A 223 -22.73 -20.89 -11.54
C GLU A 223 -23.01 -22.38 -11.33
N ASP A 224 -22.12 -23.14 -10.67
CA ASP A 224 -22.36 -24.53 -10.32
C ASP A 224 -22.62 -24.68 -8.82
N CYS A 225 -23.86 -24.84 -8.42
CA CYS A 225 -24.27 -25.17 -7.06
C CYS A 225 -25.41 -26.19 -7.08
N ASN A 226 -25.49 -27.00 -6.03
CA ASN A 226 -26.58 -27.96 -5.84
C ASN A 226 -27.62 -27.48 -4.81
N LEU A 227 -27.52 -26.22 -4.35
CA LEU A 227 -28.49 -25.55 -3.48
C LEU A 227 -28.99 -24.25 -4.11
N ASN A 228 -30.16 -23.79 -3.66
CA ASN A 228 -30.81 -22.55 -4.09
C ASN A 228 -31.09 -21.66 -2.87
N CYS A 229 -30.02 -21.26 -2.13
CA CYS A 229 -30.15 -20.46 -0.93
C CYS A 229 -30.82 -19.12 -1.22
N ILE A 230 -31.81 -18.70 -0.43
CA ILE A 230 -32.64 -17.51 -0.69
C ILE A 230 -31.83 -16.22 -0.78
N MET A 231 -30.66 -16.14 -0.12
CA MET A 231 -29.81 -14.96 -0.08
C MET A 231 -28.67 -14.97 -1.14
N CYS A 232 -28.57 -16.03 -1.94
CA CYS A 232 -27.46 -16.16 -2.88
C CYS A 232 -27.68 -15.26 -4.12
N GLU A 233 -26.66 -14.47 -4.51
CA GLU A 233 -26.75 -13.61 -5.69
C GLU A 233 -27.06 -14.38 -6.97
N GLU A 234 -26.48 -15.58 -7.16
CA GLU A 234 -26.56 -16.32 -8.41
C GLU A 234 -27.62 -17.44 -8.41
N HIS A 235 -27.79 -18.11 -7.25
CA HIS A 235 -28.59 -19.35 -7.15
C HIS A 235 -29.91 -19.19 -6.41
N SER A 236 -30.23 -17.99 -5.93
CA SER A 236 -31.53 -17.73 -5.29
C SER A 236 -32.70 -17.98 -6.25
N PRO A 237 -33.87 -18.46 -5.76
CA PRO A 237 -35.07 -18.52 -6.56
C PRO A 237 -35.55 -17.14 -7.05
N TYR A 238 -35.05 -16.04 -6.45
CA TYR A 238 -35.33 -14.67 -6.86
C TYR A 238 -34.30 -14.11 -7.86
N SER A 239 -33.24 -14.88 -8.18
CA SER A 239 -32.14 -14.40 -9.02
C SER A 239 -32.43 -14.56 -10.51
N ASP A 240 -32.21 -13.48 -11.26
CA ASP A 240 -32.15 -13.49 -12.72
C ASP A 240 -30.69 -13.47 -13.24
N PHE A 241 -29.71 -13.66 -12.36
CA PHE A 241 -28.29 -13.53 -12.69
C PHE A 241 -27.86 -14.45 -13.84
N ILE A 242 -28.13 -15.74 -13.75
CA ILE A 242 -27.73 -16.71 -14.78
C ILE A 242 -28.42 -16.46 -16.13
N PRO A 243 -29.75 -16.20 -16.19
CA PRO A 243 -30.43 -15.78 -17.42
C PRO A 243 -29.86 -14.49 -18.02
N THR A 244 -29.58 -13.49 -17.19
CA THR A 244 -28.99 -12.21 -17.61
C THR A 244 -27.57 -12.40 -18.14
N LEU A 245 -26.72 -13.16 -17.44
CA LEU A 245 -25.38 -13.50 -17.89
C LEU A 245 -25.41 -14.18 -19.26
N TYR A 246 -26.32 -15.12 -19.45
CA TYR A 246 -26.47 -15.82 -20.73
C TYR A 246 -26.89 -14.87 -21.86
N LYS A 247 -27.83 -13.98 -21.58
CA LYS A 247 -28.30 -12.96 -22.55
C LYS A 247 -27.18 -12.00 -22.96
N GLU A 248 -26.34 -11.60 -22.01
CA GLU A 248 -25.25 -10.64 -22.24
C GLU A 248 -24.00 -11.27 -22.88
N THR A 249 -23.68 -12.51 -22.54
CA THR A 249 -22.40 -13.13 -22.90
C THR A 249 -22.50 -14.38 -23.77
N GLY A 250 -23.68 -14.97 -23.93
CA GLY A 250 -23.88 -16.28 -24.55
C GLY A 250 -23.40 -17.46 -23.70
N VAL A 251 -22.92 -17.20 -22.48
CA VAL A 251 -22.35 -18.21 -21.59
C VAL A 251 -23.27 -18.44 -20.39
N LYS A 252 -23.76 -19.68 -20.22
CA LYS A 252 -24.61 -20.05 -19.07
C LYS A 252 -23.82 -20.33 -17.78
N ARG A 253 -22.60 -20.82 -17.92
CA ARG A 253 -21.74 -21.24 -16.79
C ARG A 253 -20.31 -20.90 -17.09
N ARG A 254 -19.74 -20.02 -16.30
CA ARG A 254 -18.32 -19.73 -16.34
C ARG A 254 -17.59 -20.76 -15.50
N ARG A 255 -16.50 -21.29 -16.00
CA ARG A 255 -15.62 -22.22 -15.28
C ARG A 255 -14.20 -21.84 -15.55
N MET A 256 -13.42 -21.62 -14.50
CA MET A 256 -12.00 -21.34 -14.63
C MET A 256 -11.30 -22.56 -15.24
N LYS A 257 -10.47 -22.30 -16.25
CA LYS A 257 -9.61 -23.36 -16.81
C LYS A 257 -8.52 -23.71 -15.80
N PHE A 258 -8.14 -24.98 -15.71
CA PHE A 258 -7.12 -25.40 -14.75
C PHE A 258 -5.76 -24.76 -15.01
N GLU A 259 -5.42 -24.49 -16.28
CA GLU A 259 -4.21 -23.75 -16.67
C GLU A 259 -4.17 -22.34 -16.05
N THR A 260 -5.32 -21.69 -15.92
CA THR A 260 -5.41 -20.39 -15.21
C THR A 260 -5.17 -20.55 -13.71
N VAL A 261 -5.69 -21.63 -13.11
CA VAL A 261 -5.43 -21.93 -11.70
C VAL A 261 -3.94 -22.15 -11.46
N ASP A 262 -3.27 -22.89 -12.33
CA ASP A 262 -1.82 -23.17 -12.22
C ASP A 262 -0.99 -21.86 -12.31
N VAL A 263 -1.33 -20.98 -13.24
CA VAL A 263 -0.72 -19.64 -13.36
C VAL A 263 -0.92 -18.82 -12.08
N ILE A 264 -2.13 -18.86 -11.49
CA ILE A 264 -2.41 -18.14 -10.23
C ILE A 264 -1.56 -18.71 -9.10
N PHE A 265 -1.46 -20.03 -8.96
CA PHE A 265 -0.64 -20.65 -7.91
C PHE A 265 0.85 -20.38 -8.09
N LEU A 266 1.35 -20.32 -9.33
CA LEU A 266 2.74 -19.95 -9.61
C LEU A 266 3.04 -18.50 -9.16
N GLN A 267 2.15 -17.58 -9.47
CA GLN A 267 2.30 -16.18 -9.04
C GLN A 267 2.10 -16.03 -7.53
N ALA A 268 1.16 -16.75 -6.93
CA ALA A 268 0.91 -16.77 -5.49
C ALA A 268 2.16 -17.25 -4.71
N GLU A 269 2.81 -18.32 -5.18
CA GLU A 269 4.07 -18.82 -4.61
C GLU A 269 5.17 -17.74 -4.65
N LYS A 270 5.38 -17.10 -5.81
CA LYS A 270 6.36 -16.02 -6.00
C LYS A 270 6.11 -14.83 -5.05
N LEU A 271 4.85 -14.48 -4.84
CA LEU A 271 4.43 -13.37 -3.97
C LEU A 271 4.36 -13.74 -2.48
N GLY A 272 4.57 -15.01 -2.13
CA GLY A 272 4.51 -15.48 -0.76
C GLY A 272 3.11 -15.53 -0.16
N VAL A 273 2.08 -15.66 -1.02
CA VAL A 273 0.67 -15.83 -0.61
C VAL A 273 0.53 -17.05 0.30
N LYS A 274 -0.25 -16.91 1.35
CA LYS A 274 -0.41 -17.96 2.38
C LYS A 274 -1.60 -18.85 2.13
N GLU A 275 -2.69 -18.28 1.60
CA GLU A 275 -3.95 -19.00 1.41
C GLU A 275 -4.59 -18.72 0.05
N ILE A 276 -5.26 -19.73 -0.49
CA ILE A 276 -6.18 -19.61 -1.63
C ILE A 276 -7.57 -20.07 -1.20
N ILE A 277 -8.60 -19.30 -1.58
CA ILE A 277 -10.01 -19.68 -1.46
C ILE A 277 -10.49 -20.08 -2.86
N PRO A 278 -10.89 -21.33 -3.11
CA PRO A 278 -11.26 -21.80 -4.45
C PRO A 278 -12.71 -21.49 -4.85
N SER A 279 -13.42 -20.61 -4.14
CA SER A 279 -14.79 -20.21 -4.48
C SER A 279 -15.24 -18.95 -3.76
N THR A 280 -16.05 -18.11 -4.42
CA THR A 280 -16.88 -17.07 -3.79
C THR A 280 -18.37 -17.39 -3.91
N MET A 281 -18.80 -17.85 -5.07
CA MET A 281 -20.15 -18.31 -5.37
C MET A 281 -20.08 -19.77 -5.87
N GLY A 282 -21.20 -20.45 -5.96
CA GLY A 282 -21.25 -21.87 -6.31
C GLY A 282 -20.74 -22.80 -5.20
N GLU A 283 -20.69 -24.09 -5.50
CA GLU A 283 -20.13 -25.11 -4.62
C GLU A 283 -18.77 -25.59 -5.19
N PRO A 284 -17.64 -25.30 -4.53
CA PRO A 284 -16.32 -25.62 -5.07
C PRO A 284 -16.09 -27.12 -5.24
N LEU A 285 -16.72 -27.98 -4.43
CA LEU A 285 -16.58 -29.42 -4.54
C LEU A 285 -17.28 -30.00 -5.80
N LEU A 286 -18.03 -29.16 -6.54
CA LEU A 286 -18.56 -29.47 -7.87
C LEU A 286 -17.59 -29.14 -9.00
N TYR A 287 -16.54 -28.35 -8.76
CA TYR A 287 -15.55 -28.05 -9.77
C TYR A 287 -14.81 -29.32 -10.20
N LYS A 288 -14.70 -29.54 -11.51
CA LYS A 288 -14.19 -30.81 -12.06
C LYS A 288 -12.73 -31.11 -11.68
N ASP A 289 -11.92 -30.06 -11.52
CA ASP A 289 -10.49 -30.16 -11.24
C ASP A 289 -10.15 -29.79 -9.78
N ILE A 290 -11.12 -29.86 -8.85
CA ILE A 290 -10.91 -29.45 -7.45
C ILE A 290 -9.83 -30.30 -6.76
N ASP A 291 -9.74 -31.60 -7.07
CA ASP A 291 -8.71 -32.49 -6.52
C ASP A 291 -7.31 -31.96 -6.86
N LYS A 292 -7.11 -31.53 -8.11
CA LYS A 292 -5.84 -30.97 -8.56
C LYS A 292 -5.49 -29.65 -7.84
N ILE A 293 -6.50 -28.89 -7.37
CA ILE A 293 -6.27 -27.68 -6.55
C ILE A 293 -5.65 -28.08 -5.21
N PHE A 294 -6.15 -29.12 -4.54
CA PHE A 294 -5.57 -29.62 -3.30
C PHE A 294 -4.15 -30.18 -3.49
N GLU A 295 -3.92 -30.94 -4.56
CA GLU A 295 -2.59 -31.45 -4.93
C GLU A 295 -1.60 -30.30 -5.20
N LEU A 296 -2.05 -29.26 -5.92
CA LEU A 296 -1.24 -28.09 -6.23
C LEU A 296 -0.92 -27.27 -4.96
N ALA A 297 -1.90 -27.14 -4.06
CA ALA A 297 -1.75 -26.47 -2.77
C ALA A 297 -0.70 -27.18 -1.90
N GLU A 298 -0.72 -28.49 -1.83
CA GLU A 298 0.28 -29.29 -1.13
C GLU A 298 1.68 -29.10 -1.74
N LYS A 299 1.79 -29.28 -3.07
CA LYS A 299 3.04 -29.13 -3.82
C LYS A 299 3.68 -27.75 -3.64
N LYS A 300 2.87 -26.69 -3.68
CA LYS A 300 3.31 -25.29 -3.56
C LYS A 300 3.40 -24.78 -2.12
N LYS A 301 3.02 -25.60 -1.14
CA LYS A 301 2.93 -25.23 0.29
C LYS A 301 2.07 -23.99 0.56
N ILE A 302 1.05 -23.78 -0.28
CA ILE A 302 0.03 -22.76 -0.12
C ILE A 302 -1.19 -23.42 0.50
N LYS A 303 -1.75 -22.85 1.55
CA LYS A 303 -2.91 -23.44 2.23
C LYS A 303 -4.21 -23.10 1.50
N ILE A 304 -5.17 -23.98 1.63
CA ILE A 304 -6.54 -23.74 1.19
C ILE A 304 -7.35 -23.19 2.37
N ASN A 305 -8.27 -22.29 2.08
CA ASN A 305 -9.32 -21.84 2.97
C ASN A 305 -10.64 -22.10 2.25
N LEU A 306 -11.27 -23.21 2.60
CA LEU A 306 -12.43 -23.74 1.85
C LEU A 306 -13.74 -23.19 2.40
N THR A 307 -14.64 -22.74 1.51
CA THR A 307 -16.05 -22.50 1.85
C THR A 307 -16.89 -23.49 1.06
N THR A 308 -17.71 -24.29 1.72
CA THR A 308 -18.58 -25.31 1.13
C THR A 308 -19.97 -25.30 1.77
N ASN A 309 -20.96 -25.76 1.06
CA ASN A 309 -22.31 -25.90 1.61
C ASN A 309 -22.50 -27.15 2.50
N GLY A 310 -21.45 -27.98 2.66
CA GLY A 310 -21.47 -29.15 3.54
C GLY A 310 -22.21 -30.36 2.99
N THR A 311 -22.64 -30.33 1.75
CA THR A 311 -23.31 -31.50 1.13
C THR A 311 -22.34 -32.60 0.70
N PHE A 312 -21.05 -32.25 0.54
CA PHE A 312 -19.98 -33.16 0.10
C PHE A 312 -20.39 -33.98 -1.13
N PRO A 313 -20.66 -33.33 -2.28
CA PRO A 313 -21.14 -34.04 -3.48
C PRO A 313 -20.07 -34.94 -4.12
N LYS A 314 -20.49 -35.92 -4.92
CA LYS A 314 -19.66 -36.80 -5.79
C LYS A 314 -18.80 -37.82 -5.07
N LYS A 315 -18.32 -37.60 -3.86
CA LYS A 315 -17.45 -38.49 -3.09
C LYS A 315 -18.04 -38.69 -1.69
N SER A 316 -17.59 -39.75 -0.99
CA SER A 316 -17.89 -39.89 0.43
C SER A 316 -17.23 -38.78 1.25
N VAL A 317 -17.75 -38.53 2.45
CA VAL A 317 -17.16 -37.54 3.37
C VAL A 317 -15.72 -37.91 3.74
N GLU A 318 -15.44 -39.17 3.90
CA GLU A 318 -14.09 -39.71 4.15
C GLU A 318 -13.11 -39.36 3.02
N GLU A 319 -13.50 -39.61 1.77
CA GLU A 319 -12.66 -39.29 0.61
C GLU A 319 -12.39 -37.77 0.53
N TRP A 320 -13.42 -36.96 0.76
CA TRP A 320 -13.24 -35.49 0.82
C TRP A 320 -12.35 -35.07 1.97
N ALA A 321 -12.55 -35.61 3.18
CA ALA A 321 -11.75 -35.26 4.33
C ALA A 321 -10.25 -35.57 4.12
N LYS A 322 -9.93 -36.71 3.47
CA LYS A 322 -8.55 -37.08 3.12
C LYS A 322 -7.87 -36.06 2.18
N LEU A 323 -8.61 -35.44 1.29
CA LEU A 323 -8.10 -34.41 0.38
C LEU A 323 -8.03 -33.02 1.06
N ILE A 324 -9.07 -32.66 1.79
CA ILE A 324 -9.25 -31.31 2.33
C ILE A 324 -8.36 -31.06 3.56
N VAL A 325 -8.42 -31.96 4.54
CA VAL A 325 -7.85 -31.72 5.88
C VAL A 325 -6.35 -31.45 5.87
N PRO A 326 -5.48 -32.16 5.11
CA PRO A 326 -4.03 -31.96 5.15
C PRO A 326 -3.56 -30.59 4.64
N THR A 327 -4.33 -29.98 3.75
CA THR A 327 -3.93 -28.77 3.04
C THR A 327 -4.70 -27.52 3.47
N THR A 328 -5.78 -27.68 4.24
CA THR A 328 -6.74 -26.61 4.53
C THR A 328 -6.56 -26.06 5.94
N THR A 329 -6.50 -24.73 6.07
CA THR A 329 -6.41 -24.04 7.37
C THR A 329 -7.79 -23.89 8.03
N ASP A 330 -8.84 -23.69 7.22
CA ASP A 330 -10.20 -23.41 7.70
C ASP A 330 -11.23 -23.92 6.69
N VAL A 331 -12.03 -24.88 7.10
CA VAL A 331 -13.20 -25.37 6.34
C VAL A 331 -14.43 -24.63 6.87
N LYS A 332 -14.94 -23.69 6.09
CA LYS A 332 -16.15 -22.95 6.39
C LYS A 332 -17.35 -23.66 5.77
N ILE A 333 -18.17 -24.22 6.60
CA ILE A 333 -19.41 -24.88 6.18
C ILE A 333 -20.54 -23.86 6.31
N SER A 334 -21.21 -23.53 5.20
CA SER A 334 -22.40 -22.67 5.21
C SER A 334 -23.47 -23.30 6.06
N TRP A 335 -23.97 -22.58 7.07
CA TRP A 335 -24.92 -23.08 8.05
C TRP A 335 -25.89 -21.98 8.47
N ASN A 336 -27.19 -22.17 8.26
CA ASN A 336 -28.16 -21.10 8.43
C ASN A 336 -29.41 -21.48 9.25
N GLY A 337 -29.31 -22.47 10.12
CA GLY A 337 -30.39 -22.86 11.05
C GLY A 337 -29.94 -23.95 12.01
N ALA A 338 -30.56 -24.04 13.19
CA ALA A 338 -30.38 -25.11 14.17
C ALA A 338 -31.43 -26.20 14.00
N THR A 339 -32.50 -25.92 13.28
CA THR A 339 -33.60 -26.82 13.01
C THR A 339 -33.72 -27.13 11.52
N ARG A 340 -34.35 -28.24 11.19
CA ARG A 340 -34.66 -28.63 9.80
C ARG A 340 -35.47 -27.53 9.12
N GLU A 341 -36.54 -27.04 9.78
CA GLU A 341 -37.45 -26.06 9.23
C GLU A 341 -36.73 -24.79 8.79
N THR A 342 -35.92 -24.20 9.67
CA THR A 342 -35.17 -22.98 9.38
C THR A 342 -34.07 -23.21 8.35
N SER A 343 -33.30 -24.29 8.50
CA SER A 343 -32.17 -24.58 7.62
C SER A 343 -32.63 -24.82 6.17
N GLU A 344 -33.63 -25.69 5.97
CA GLU A 344 -34.14 -26.04 4.62
C GLU A 344 -34.92 -24.87 3.97
N LYS A 345 -35.53 -24.00 4.77
CA LYS A 345 -36.18 -22.78 4.28
C LYS A 345 -35.17 -21.75 3.75
N VAL A 346 -34.05 -21.61 4.41
CA VAL A 346 -33.00 -20.63 4.04
C VAL A 346 -32.06 -21.19 3.00
N MET A 347 -31.63 -22.43 3.16
CA MET A 347 -30.71 -23.14 2.25
C MET A 347 -31.50 -24.18 1.44
N GLN A 348 -32.33 -23.70 0.51
CA GLN A 348 -33.23 -24.55 -0.26
C GLN A 348 -32.47 -25.66 -1.02
N GLY A 349 -32.95 -26.87 -0.85
CA GLY A 349 -32.32 -28.08 -1.42
C GLY A 349 -31.36 -28.82 -0.49
N ILE A 350 -31.07 -28.28 0.71
CA ILE A 350 -30.29 -29.01 1.71
C ILE A 350 -31.18 -30.07 2.39
N ASP A 351 -30.58 -31.20 2.73
CA ASP A 351 -31.12 -32.19 3.66
C ASP A 351 -30.41 -31.99 5.00
N PHE A 352 -31.11 -31.43 5.96
CA PHE A 352 -30.55 -31.00 7.25
C PHE A 352 -29.94 -32.20 8.04
N GLU A 353 -30.64 -33.32 8.10
CA GLU A 353 -30.17 -34.51 8.84
C GLU A 353 -28.91 -35.09 8.21
N LYS A 354 -28.88 -35.15 6.88
CA LYS A 354 -27.72 -35.60 6.14
C LYS A 354 -26.55 -34.64 6.31
N ALA A 355 -26.80 -33.33 6.32
CA ALA A 355 -25.76 -32.33 6.57
C ALA A 355 -25.14 -32.51 7.97
N ILE A 356 -25.95 -32.69 9.02
CA ILE A 356 -25.47 -33.02 10.37
C ILE A 356 -24.59 -34.26 10.36
N LYS A 357 -25.04 -35.34 9.69
CA LYS A 357 -24.28 -36.57 9.60
C LYS A 357 -22.92 -36.34 8.89
N ASN A 358 -22.95 -35.63 7.80
CA ASN A 358 -21.74 -35.28 7.03
C ASN A 358 -20.73 -34.48 7.90
N VAL A 359 -21.21 -33.49 8.63
CA VAL A 359 -20.37 -32.67 9.51
C VAL A 359 -19.75 -33.54 10.61
N LYS A 360 -20.54 -34.42 11.28
CA LYS A 360 -20.04 -35.34 12.31
C LYS A 360 -18.92 -36.21 11.77
N GLU A 361 -19.13 -36.77 10.59
CA GLU A 361 -18.17 -37.67 9.93
C GLU A 361 -16.89 -36.88 9.54
N PHE A 362 -17.04 -35.69 8.98
CA PHE A 362 -15.90 -34.82 8.64
C PHE A 362 -15.06 -34.45 9.87
N ILE A 363 -15.70 -34.04 10.97
CA ILE A 363 -15.04 -33.70 12.24
C ILE A 363 -14.26 -34.89 12.78
N LYS A 364 -14.84 -36.10 12.75
CA LYS A 364 -14.15 -37.32 13.17
C LYS A 364 -12.83 -37.49 12.41
N TYR A 365 -12.85 -37.40 11.07
CA TYR A 365 -11.63 -37.55 10.25
C TYR A 365 -10.63 -36.42 10.51
N ARG A 366 -11.09 -35.19 10.71
CA ARG A 366 -10.26 -34.06 11.08
C ARG A 366 -9.51 -34.33 12.39
N ASP A 367 -10.20 -34.80 13.41
CA ASP A 367 -9.63 -35.09 14.73
C ASP A 367 -8.65 -36.25 14.70
N GLU A 368 -8.95 -37.32 13.96
CA GLU A 368 -8.05 -38.45 13.71
C GLU A 368 -6.77 -37.97 12.98
N HIS A 369 -6.91 -37.12 11.98
CA HIS A 369 -5.76 -36.53 11.28
C HIS A 369 -4.91 -35.67 12.21
N TYR A 370 -5.55 -34.83 13.03
CA TYR A 370 -4.85 -33.99 14.00
C TYR A 370 -4.08 -34.82 15.02
N ALA A 371 -4.71 -35.83 15.58
CA ALA A 371 -4.07 -36.75 16.54
C ALA A 371 -2.84 -37.46 15.92
N LYS A 372 -2.89 -37.79 14.63
CA LYS A 372 -1.83 -38.51 13.92
C LYS A 372 -0.68 -37.60 13.49
N THR A 373 -0.96 -36.35 13.07
CA THR A 373 0.01 -35.48 12.37
C THR A 373 0.37 -34.21 13.12
N GLY A 374 -0.43 -33.80 14.10
CA GLY A 374 -0.33 -32.50 14.76
C GLY A 374 -0.81 -31.32 13.90
N TYR A 375 -1.27 -31.57 12.66
CA TYR A 375 -1.78 -30.50 11.80
C TYR A 375 -3.29 -30.29 12.04
N PHE A 376 -3.64 -29.07 12.49
CA PHE A 376 -5.02 -28.71 12.83
C PHE A 376 -5.71 -27.96 11.69
N CYS A 377 -6.78 -28.58 11.16
CA CYS A 377 -7.70 -27.96 10.21
C CYS A 377 -8.92 -27.46 10.97
N ARG A 378 -9.11 -26.15 11.05
CA ARG A 378 -10.28 -25.55 11.70
C ARG A 378 -11.55 -25.86 10.92
N VAL A 379 -12.66 -26.09 11.63
CA VAL A 379 -13.99 -26.20 11.03
C VAL A 379 -14.88 -25.09 11.58
N THR A 380 -15.48 -24.32 10.67
CA THR A 380 -16.27 -23.14 10.98
C THR A 380 -17.69 -23.27 10.44
N PHE A 381 -18.71 -22.94 11.23
CA PHE A 381 -20.02 -22.63 10.69
C PHE A 381 -20.06 -21.19 10.21
N GLN A 382 -20.36 -21.01 8.92
CA GLN A 382 -20.45 -19.70 8.26
C GLN A 382 -21.92 -19.33 8.05
N LEU A 383 -22.36 -18.24 8.67
CA LEU A 383 -23.76 -17.81 8.69
C LEU A 383 -23.97 -16.54 7.87
N THR A 384 -25.16 -16.39 7.30
CA THR A 384 -25.72 -15.11 6.87
C THR A 384 -26.82 -14.74 7.85
N PHE A 385 -26.71 -13.54 8.45
CA PHE A 385 -27.65 -13.12 9.48
C PHE A 385 -28.93 -12.54 8.85
N LEU A 386 -30.02 -13.26 9.02
CA LEU A 386 -31.35 -12.95 8.51
C LEU A 386 -32.36 -12.92 9.67
N GLN A 387 -33.40 -12.10 9.61
CA GLN A 387 -34.44 -12.08 10.64
C GLN A 387 -35.13 -13.44 10.83
N ASN A 388 -35.24 -14.23 9.77
CA ASN A 388 -35.92 -15.51 9.79
C ASN A 388 -35.04 -16.70 10.22
N ASN A 389 -33.76 -16.48 10.57
CA ASN A 389 -32.89 -17.55 11.07
C ASN A 389 -32.15 -17.20 12.37
N MET A 390 -32.01 -15.92 12.73
CA MET A 390 -31.16 -15.53 13.87
C MET A 390 -31.84 -15.70 15.22
N HIS A 391 -33.15 -15.94 15.29
CA HIS A 391 -33.81 -16.42 16.51
C HIS A 391 -33.26 -17.76 17.00
N GLU A 392 -32.63 -18.55 16.12
CA GLU A 392 -31.95 -19.81 16.43
C GLU A 392 -30.43 -19.65 16.69
N LEU A 393 -29.88 -18.42 16.77
CA LEU A 393 -28.44 -18.22 16.89
C LEU A 393 -27.82 -18.93 18.11
N ALA A 394 -28.49 -18.85 19.26
CA ALA A 394 -28.06 -19.54 20.49
C ALA A 394 -28.08 -21.07 20.34
N ASP A 395 -29.08 -21.62 19.65
CA ASP A 395 -29.19 -23.03 19.35
C ASP A 395 -28.19 -23.50 18.29
N ILE A 396 -27.87 -22.65 17.32
CA ILE A 396 -26.76 -22.92 16.35
C ILE A 396 -25.44 -23.07 17.11
N ILE A 397 -25.17 -22.23 18.13
CA ILE A 397 -23.94 -22.34 18.93
C ILE A 397 -23.94 -23.62 19.78
N LYS A 398 -25.07 -23.97 20.38
CA LYS A 398 -25.23 -25.25 21.08
C LYS A 398 -25.00 -26.44 20.16
N LEU A 399 -25.58 -26.44 18.95
CA LEU A 399 -25.38 -27.45 17.93
C LEU A 399 -23.89 -27.53 17.50
N ALA A 400 -23.29 -26.38 17.22
CA ALA A 400 -21.87 -26.29 16.86
C ALA A 400 -20.97 -26.91 17.95
N ALA A 401 -21.23 -26.59 19.22
CA ALA A 401 -20.51 -27.19 20.34
C ALA A 401 -20.67 -28.71 20.37
N SER A 402 -21.90 -29.23 20.23
CA SER A 402 -22.17 -30.68 20.24
C SER A 402 -21.51 -31.44 19.08
N LEU A 403 -21.31 -30.78 17.95
CA LEU A 403 -20.66 -31.31 16.75
C LEU A 403 -19.13 -31.20 16.75
N GLY A 404 -18.55 -30.45 17.70
CA GLY A 404 -17.10 -30.20 17.72
C GLY A 404 -16.64 -29.11 16.74
N ILE A 405 -17.52 -28.21 16.32
CA ILE A 405 -17.20 -27.04 15.48
C ILE A 405 -16.32 -26.07 16.27
N ASP A 406 -15.28 -25.56 15.67
CA ASP A 406 -14.31 -24.71 16.36
C ASP A 406 -14.75 -23.25 16.42
N ARG A 407 -15.44 -22.81 15.36
CA ARG A 407 -15.86 -21.41 15.24
C ARG A 407 -17.25 -21.28 14.63
N VAL A 408 -18.03 -20.35 15.14
CA VAL A 408 -19.25 -19.84 14.51
C VAL A 408 -19.01 -18.39 14.12
N LYS A 409 -19.19 -18.07 12.84
CA LYS A 409 -19.05 -16.70 12.34
C LYS A 409 -20.09 -16.39 11.29
N GLY A 410 -20.33 -15.09 11.06
CA GLY A 410 -21.23 -14.72 9.99
C GLY A 410 -21.07 -13.27 9.55
N HIS A 411 -21.96 -12.87 8.69
CA HIS A 411 -22.05 -11.51 8.20
C HIS A 411 -23.51 -11.09 8.06
N GLN A 412 -23.73 -9.78 8.12
CA GLN A 412 -25.04 -9.18 7.86
C GLN A 412 -25.44 -9.41 6.40
N LEU A 413 -26.75 -9.62 6.19
CA LEU A 413 -27.30 -9.84 4.85
C LEU A 413 -26.85 -8.74 3.89
N TRP A 414 -26.37 -9.17 2.72
CA TRP A 414 -26.27 -8.35 1.54
C TRP A 414 -27.52 -8.60 0.68
N ALA A 415 -28.47 -7.69 0.72
CA ALA A 415 -29.75 -7.86 0.03
C ALA A 415 -29.59 -7.59 -1.48
N HIS A 416 -29.53 -8.66 -2.27
CA HIS A 416 -29.41 -8.60 -3.73
C HIS A 416 -30.77 -8.36 -4.41
N PHE A 417 -31.86 -8.72 -3.74
CA PHE A 417 -33.22 -8.74 -4.28
C PHE A 417 -34.16 -8.00 -3.33
N ASP A 418 -35.22 -7.42 -3.87
CA ASP A 418 -36.24 -6.71 -3.08
C ASP A 418 -36.97 -7.66 -2.12
N GLU A 419 -37.18 -8.90 -2.54
CA GLU A 419 -37.89 -9.96 -1.77
C GLU A 419 -37.20 -10.29 -0.44
N ILE A 420 -35.90 -10.03 -0.32
CA ILE A 420 -35.12 -10.33 0.90
C ILE A 420 -34.66 -9.09 1.67
N LYS A 421 -34.96 -7.88 1.23
CA LYS A 421 -34.54 -6.66 1.90
C LYS A 421 -35.02 -6.59 3.34
N GLU A 422 -36.28 -6.97 3.58
CA GLU A 422 -36.90 -6.97 4.89
C GLU A 422 -36.33 -8.03 5.84
N LEU A 423 -35.55 -8.98 5.32
CA LEU A 423 -34.85 -9.98 6.15
C LEU A 423 -33.55 -9.45 6.77
N SER A 424 -33.15 -8.22 6.47
CA SER A 424 -31.96 -7.60 7.07
C SER A 424 -32.19 -7.30 8.55
N MET A 425 -31.19 -7.63 9.39
CA MET A 425 -31.18 -7.22 10.81
C MET A 425 -31.02 -5.71 11.00
N LYS A 426 -30.77 -4.95 9.94
CA LYS A 426 -30.57 -3.49 9.94
C LYS A 426 -31.76 -2.71 9.37
N VAL A 427 -32.86 -3.35 9.08
CA VAL A 427 -34.00 -2.70 8.40
C VAL A 427 -34.77 -1.73 9.31
N SER A 428 -34.80 -2.00 10.62
CA SER A 428 -35.52 -1.18 11.59
C SER A 428 -34.81 -1.17 12.96
N ILE A 429 -35.21 -0.25 13.84
CA ILE A 429 -34.74 -0.20 15.21
C ILE A 429 -35.12 -1.49 15.95
N ASP A 430 -36.34 -2.01 15.72
CA ASP A 430 -36.78 -3.26 16.32
C ASP A 430 -35.91 -4.45 15.90
N SER A 431 -35.59 -4.57 14.63
CA SER A 431 -34.72 -5.64 14.16
C SER A 431 -33.29 -5.55 14.72
N ILE A 432 -32.75 -4.33 14.90
CA ILE A 432 -31.47 -4.11 15.57
C ILE A 432 -31.56 -4.52 17.06
N THR A 433 -32.65 -4.15 17.76
CA THR A 433 -32.85 -4.51 19.14
C THR A 433 -32.95 -6.02 19.33
N GLN A 434 -33.70 -6.70 18.45
CA GLN A 434 -33.79 -8.15 18.43
C GLN A 434 -32.41 -8.80 18.15
N TRP A 435 -31.67 -8.29 17.19
CA TRP A 435 -30.30 -8.78 16.90
C TRP A 435 -29.42 -8.69 18.15
N ASN A 436 -29.45 -7.56 18.86
CA ASN A 436 -28.63 -7.37 20.05
C ASN A 436 -28.98 -8.34 21.16
N GLU A 437 -30.26 -8.69 21.29
CA GLU A 437 -30.69 -9.73 22.24
C GLU A 437 -30.22 -11.12 21.82
N TYR A 438 -30.28 -11.46 20.51
CA TYR A 438 -29.76 -12.72 20.00
C TYR A 438 -28.23 -12.83 20.18
N VAL A 439 -27.49 -11.71 20.02
CA VAL A 439 -26.06 -11.66 20.31
C VAL A 439 -25.79 -11.99 21.78
N LYS A 440 -26.54 -11.40 22.72
CA LYS A 440 -26.41 -11.68 24.15
C LYS A 440 -26.66 -13.17 24.45
N GLN A 441 -27.77 -13.72 23.95
CA GLN A 441 -28.12 -15.15 24.10
C GLN A 441 -27.05 -16.06 23.48
N ALA A 442 -26.43 -15.64 22.37
CA ALA A 442 -25.31 -16.35 21.72
C ALA A 442 -24.10 -16.49 22.66
N PHE A 443 -23.71 -15.40 23.33
CA PHE A 443 -22.61 -15.46 24.30
C PHE A 443 -22.98 -16.26 25.57
N GLU A 444 -24.21 -16.19 26.04
CA GLU A 444 -24.69 -17.04 27.12
C GLU A 444 -24.65 -18.53 26.74
N SER A 445 -25.03 -18.87 25.51
CA SER A 445 -24.93 -20.22 24.97
C SER A 445 -23.48 -20.69 24.86
N GLN A 446 -22.54 -19.82 24.40
CA GLN A 446 -21.10 -20.09 24.39
C GLN A 446 -20.56 -20.42 25.79
N GLU A 447 -21.00 -19.69 26.82
CA GLU A 447 -20.58 -19.96 28.20
C GLU A 447 -21.14 -21.27 28.75
N LYS A 448 -22.30 -21.68 28.31
CA LYS A 448 -23.00 -22.86 28.79
C LYS A 448 -22.55 -24.16 28.16
N TYR A 449 -22.28 -24.15 26.86
CA TYR A 449 -21.98 -25.37 26.08
C TYR A 449 -20.50 -25.47 25.72
N ARG A 450 -19.98 -26.71 25.70
CA ARG A 450 -18.59 -27.02 25.38
C ARG A 450 -18.51 -28.03 24.26
N LYS A 451 -17.45 -27.97 23.48
CA LYS A 451 -17.07 -28.99 22.53
C LYS A 451 -16.71 -30.32 23.25
N PRO A 452 -16.66 -31.46 22.56
CA PRO A 452 -16.22 -32.73 23.15
C PRO A 452 -14.86 -32.68 23.85
N ASN A 453 -13.96 -31.81 23.39
CA ASN A 453 -12.64 -31.58 24.00
C ASN A 453 -12.64 -30.61 25.19
N GLY A 454 -13.81 -30.13 25.63
CA GLY A 454 -13.97 -29.19 26.76
C GLY A 454 -13.82 -27.69 26.42
N GLU A 455 -13.37 -27.36 25.19
CA GLU A 455 -13.19 -25.96 24.77
C GLU A 455 -14.52 -25.30 24.39
N LYS A 456 -14.53 -23.96 24.39
CA LYS A 456 -15.64 -23.15 23.87
C LYS A 456 -15.58 -23.07 22.35
N VAL A 457 -16.75 -22.91 21.73
CA VAL A 457 -16.83 -22.48 20.31
C VAL A 457 -16.42 -21.01 20.22
N PHE A 458 -15.52 -20.67 19.31
CA PHE A 458 -15.13 -19.28 19.10
C PHE A 458 -16.21 -18.55 18.29
N LEU A 459 -16.63 -17.35 18.76
CA LEU A 459 -17.60 -16.49 18.06
C LEU A 459 -16.88 -15.37 17.35
N GLU A 460 -17.11 -15.22 16.03
CA GLU A 460 -16.49 -14.16 15.20
C GLU A 460 -17.56 -13.37 14.42
N ASN A 461 -17.46 -12.06 14.43
CA ASN A 461 -18.41 -11.14 13.79
C ASN A 461 -19.86 -11.20 14.35
N ILE A 462 -20.06 -11.80 15.50
CA ILE A 462 -21.32 -11.80 16.24
C ILE A 462 -21.21 -10.66 17.25
N ILE A 463 -21.55 -9.45 16.81
CA ILE A 463 -21.39 -8.21 17.59
C ILE A 463 -22.70 -7.41 17.56
N PRO A 464 -23.01 -6.67 18.63
CA PRO A 464 -24.18 -5.79 18.65
C PRO A 464 -24.12 -4.75 17.52
N LEU A 465 -25.28 -4.38 17.03
CA LEU A 465 -25.46 -3.28 16.09
C LEU A 465 -25.83 -2.01 16.84
N THR A 466 -25.32 -0.88 16.38
CA THR A 466 -25.72 0.44 16.87
C THR A 466 -26.78 1.04 15.95
N VAL A 467 -27.74 1.75 16.54
CA VAL A 467 -28.69 2.55 15.77
C VAL A 467 -27.93 3.79 15.29
N ASN A 468 -27.52 3.80 14.04
CA ASN A 468 -26.91 4.97 13.40
C ASN A 468 -27.93 5.61 12.47
N GLU A 469 -28.14 6.91 12.61
CA GLU A 469 -28.94 7.70 11.66
C GLU A 469 -28.28 7.77 10.26
N SER A 470 -26.97 7.63 10.21
CA SER A 470 -26.21 7.59 8.94
C SER A 470 -26.11 6.15 8.41
N LYS A 471 -26.44 5.98 7.13
CA LYS A 471 -26.19 4.73 6.41
C LYS A 471 -24.70 4.50 6.13
N GLU A 472 -23.87 5.50 6.37
CA GLU A 472 -22.43 5.46 6.08
C GLU A 472 -21.62 4.83 7.22
N VAL A 473 -20.63 4.08 6.85
CA VAL A 473 -19.69 3.47 7.79
C VAL A 473 -18.74 4.55 8.33
N PRO A 474 -18.43 4.58 9.64
CA PRO A 474 -17.50 5.54 10.20
C PRO A 474 -16.17 5.61 9.44
N GLU A 475 -15.63 6.80 9.27
CA GLU A 475 -14.43 7.03 8.46
C GLU A 475 -13.21 6.28 8.99
N HIS A 476 -13.08 6.14 10.30
CA HIS A 476 -11.97 5.40 10.95
C HIS A 476 -12.06 3.88 10.78
N TYR A 477 -13.14 3.34 10.17
CA TYR A 477 -13.24 1.92 9.87
C TYR A 477 -12.45 1.60 8.59
N GLU A 478 -11.63 0.55 8.64
CA GLU A 478 -10.76 0.13 7.55
C GLU A 478 -11.32 -1.09 6.80
N CYS A 479 -10.95 -1.19 5.52
CA CYS A 479 -11.22 -2.40 4.74
C CYS A 479 -10.28 -3.53 5.19
N PRO A 480 -10.80 -4.69 5.64
CA PRO A 480 -9.95 -5.79 6.09
C PRO A 480 -9.28 -6.55 4.95
N PHE A 481 -9.70 -6.31 3.72
CA PHE A 481 -9.27 -7.07 2.53
C PHE A 481 -8.30 -6.30 1.65
N LEU A 482 -8.54 -5.00 1.44
CA LEU A 482 -7.71 -4.18 0.57
C LEU A 482 -6.25 -4.28 1.00
N THR A 483 -5.35 -4.51 0.06
CA THR A 483 -3.93 -4.79 0.24
C THR A 483 -3.56 -6.19 0.75
N LYS A 484 -4.51 -6.97 1.26
CA LYS A 484 -4.29 -8.31 1.82
C LYS A 484 -4.87 -9.43 0.98
N GLU A 485 -5.92 -9.14 0.22
CA GLU A 485 -6.63 -10.13 -0.59
C GLU A 485 -6.91 -9.60 -2.00
N LEU A 486 -6.92 -10.52 -2.97
CA LEU A 486 -7.41 -10.30 -4.32
C LEU A 486 -8.42 -11.36 -4.70
N TRP A 487 -9.35 -10.99 -5.59
CA TRP A 487 -10.33 -11.88 -6.20
C TRP A 487 -10.04 -12.03 -7.69
N ILE A 488 -10.08 -13.25 -8.19
CA ILE A 488 -9.90 -13.55 -9.61
C ILE A 488 -11.14 -14.33 -10.07
N SER A 489 -11.92 -13.73 -10.96
CA SER A 489 -13.15 -14.32 -11.47
C SER A 489 -12.88 -15.56 -12.35
N ALA A 490 -13.89 -16.36 -12.61
CA ALA A 490 -13.80 -17.53 -13.50
C ALA A 490 -13.28 -17.20 -14.92
N THR A 491 -13.39 -15.94 -15.35
CA THR A 491 -12.85 -15.43 -16.62
C THR A 491 -11.46 -14.79 -16.49
N GLY A 492 -10.85 -14.86 -15.31
CA GLY A 492 -9.52 -14.34 -15.04
C GLY A 492 -9.46 -12.85 -14.68
N LYS A 493 -10.60 -12.15 -14.57
CA LYS A 493 -10.62 -10.73 -14.21
C LYS A 493 -10.24 -10.54 -12.75
N ILE A 494 -9.30 -9.62 -12.49
CA ILE A 494 -8.76 -9.32 -11.16
C ILE A 494 -9.57 -8.21 -10.50
N SER A 495 -9.83 -8.34 -9.18
CA SER A 495 -10.47 -7.32 -8.36
C SER A 495 -9.91 -7.32 -6.93
N PRO A 496 -9.73 -6.16 -6.30
CA PRO A 496 -9.28 -6.05 -4.90
C PRO A 496 -10.43 -6.08 -3.88
N CYS A 497 -11.65 -6.45 -4.29
CA CYS A 497 -12.85 -6.34 -3.47
C CYS A 497 -13.70 -7.61 -3.50
N CYS A 498 -14.23 -7.99 -2.32
CA CYS A 498 -15.14 -9.12 -2.14
C CYS A 498 -16.61 -8.82 -2.50
N ALA A 499 -16.94 -7.57 -2.87
CA ALA A 499 -18.30 -7.20 -3.23
C ALA A 499 -18.81 -7.99 -4.43
N PRO A 500 -20.14 -8.10 -4.60
CA PRO A 500 -20.74 -8.67 -5.79
C PRO A 500 -20.20 -8.12 -7.11
N ASP A 501 -20.16 -8.92 -8.14
CA ASP A 501 -19.56 -8.59 -9.45
C ASP A 501 -19.99 -7.24 -10.01
N LYS A 502 -21.30 -6.96 -9.95
CA LYS A 502 -21.89 -5.70 -10.44
C LYS A 502 -21.34 -4.48 -9.70
N LEU A 503 -21.15 -4.60 -8.39
CA LEU A 503 -20.73 -3.48 -7.54
C LEU A 503 -19.22 -3.28 -7.57
N ARG A 504 -18.42 -4.35 -7.55
CA ARG A 504 -16.94 -4.24 -7.55
C ARG A 504 -16.38 -3.65 -8.85
N LYS A 505 -17.10 -3.76 -9.97
CA LYS A 505 -16.76 -3.07 -11.24
C LYS A 505 -16.68 -1.56 -11.08
N SER A 506 -17.44 -0.97 -10.15
CA SER A 506 -17.42 0.47 -9.89
C SER A 506 -16.11 0.97 -9.24
N LEU A 507 -15.27 0.07 -8.74
CA LEU A 507 -13.98 0.43 -8.12
C LEU A 507 -12.87 0.66 -9.15
N GLY A 508 -13.01 0.13 -10.36
CA GLY A 508 -12.03 0.24 -11.45
C GLY A 508 -11.83 -1.07 -12.21
N ASP A 509 -10.99 -1.03 -13.23
CA ASP A 509 -10.51 -2.19 -13.96
C ASP A 509 -9.06 -2.49 -13.58
N PHE A 510 -8.82 -3.66 -13.01
CA PHE A 510 -7.51 -4.10 -12.53
C PHE A 510 -6.89 -5.18 -13.44
N GLY A 511 -7.41 -5.31 -14.66
CA GLY A 511 -6.88 -6.21 -15.67
C GLY A 511 -7.36 -7.66 -15.54
N ASN A 512 -6.68 -8.53 -16.30
CA ASN A 512 -6.99 -9.95 -16.40
C ASN A 512 -5.68 -10.76 -16.28
N ILE A 513 -5.71 -11.84 -15.50
CA ILE A 513 -4.55 -12.72 -15.24
C ILE A 513 -3.93 -13.32 -16.51
N SER A 514 -4.66 -13.36 -17.61
CA SER A 514 -4.15 -13.81 -18.91
C SER A 514 -3.28 -12.77 -19.63
N MET A 515 -3.34 -11.51 -19.21
CA MET A 515 -2.68 -10.39 -19.88
C MET A 515 -1.72 -9.60 -18.96
N THR A 516 -1.93 -9.70 -17.65
CA THR A 516 -1.13 -9.00 -16.65
C THR A 516 -0.84 -9.90 -15.46
N THR A 517 0.24 -9.66 -14.76
CA THR A 517 0.59 -10.39 -13.55
C THR A 517 -0.06 -9.77 -12.32
N ILE A 518 -0.25 -10.55 -11.26
CA ILE A 518 -0.73 -10.05 -9.97
C ILE A 518 0.22 -8.96 -9.43
N GLU A 519 1.52 -9.13 -9.62
CA GLU A 519 2.54 -8.16 -9.19
C GLU A 519 2.37 -6.81 -9.89
N GLU A 520 2.15 -6.81 -11.23
CA GLU A 520 1.86 -5.58 -11.99
C GLU A 520 0.59 -4.89 -11.53
N VAL A 521 -0.47 -5.66 -11.25
CA VAL A 521 -1.71 -5.10 -10.69
C VAL A 521 -1.48 -4.42 -9.35
N LEU A 522 -0.75 -5.06 -8.43
CA LEU A 522 -0.44 -4.49 -7.11
C LEU A 522 0.42 -3.21 -7.19
N GLN A 523 1.17 -3.04 -8.27
CA GLN A 523 2.04 -1.88 -8.53
C GLN A 523 1.38 -0.83 -9.44
N SER A 524 0.18 -1.10 -9.97
CA SER A 524 -0.50 -0.19 -10.89
C SER A 524 -0.94 1.11 -10.22
N SER A 525 -1.06 2.17 -11.04
CA SER A 525 -1.61 3.47 -10.62
C SER A 525 -3.04 3.34 -10.12
N GLU A 526 -3.85 2.53 -10.80
CA GLU A 526 -5.27 2.31 -10.49
C GLU A 526 -5.44 1.65 -9.12
N TYR A 527 -4.62 0.64 -8.81
CA TYR A 527 -4.65 -0.03 -7.51
C TYR A 527 -4.18 0.90 -6.39
N THR A 528 -3.12 1.66 -6.65
CA THR A 528 -2.57 2.65 -5.71
C THR A 528 -3.58 3.76 -5.42
N GLU A 529 -4.23 4.29 -6.46
CA GLU A 529 -5.26 5.31 -6.31
C GLU A 529 -6.45 4.78 -5.50
N LEU A 530 -6.86 3.53 -5.74
CA LEU A 530 -7.91 2.91 -4.94
C LEU A 530 -7.51 2.83 -3.46
N ILE A 531 -6.29 2.41 -3.13
CA ILE A 531 -5.81 2.35 -1.74
C ILE A 531 -5.92 3.71 -1.05
N ARG A 532 -5.59 4.80 -1.75
CA ARG A 532 -5.62 6.15 -1.20
C ARG A 532 -7.04 6.68 -0.97
N ASN A 533 -7.95 6.37 -1.87
CA ASN A 533 -9.24 7.03 -1.92
C ASN A 533 -10.46 6.10 -1.77
N TYR A 534 -10.28 4.80 -1.43
CA TYR A 534 -11.40 3.86 -1.39
C TYR A 534 -12.53 4.30 -0.45
N LYS A 535 -12.22 4.99 0.66
CA LYS A 535 -13.22 5.47 1.62
C LYS A 535 -14.21 6.46 1.00
N SER A 536 -13.82 7.18 -0.04
CA SER A 536 -14.69 8.10 -0.79
C SER A 536 -15.57 7.40 -1.83
N LYS A 537 -15.25 6.15 -2.21
CA LYS A 537 -16.04 5.42 -3.21
C LYS A 537 -17.42 5.06 -2.65
N PRO A 538 -18.51 5.24 -3.43
CA PRO A 538 -19.88 4.98 -2.96
C PRO A 538 -20.07 3.58 -2.36
N LEU A 539 -19.51 2.54 -3.00
CA LEU A 539 -19.52 1.16 -2.51
C LEU A 539 -18.87 1.04 -1.13
N CYS A 540 -17.76 1.72 -0.90
CA CYS A 540 -16.98 1.60 0.33
C CYS A 540 -17.55 2.45 1.47
N ARG A 541 -18.25 3.55 1.17
CA ARG A 541 -18.90 4.40 2.18
C ARG A 541 -19.97 3.66 2.98
N THR A 542 -20.67 2.73 2.35
CA THR A 542 -21.75 1.94 2.99
C THR A 542 -21.37 0.47 3.21
N CYS A 543 -20.09 0.11 3.00
CA CYS A 543 -19.64 -1.28 3.05
C CYS A 543 -19.65 -1.85 4.48
N ASN A 544 -20.49 -2.85 4.71
CA ASN A 544 -20.64 -3.52 6.00
C ASN A 544 -19.45 -4.40 6.41
N MET A 545 -18.47 -4.58 5.52
CA MET A 545 -17.24 -5.33 5.79
C MET A 545 -16.13 -4.48 6.42
N ARG A 546 -16.24 -3.14 6.35
CA ARG A 546 -15.29 -2.25 7.03
C ARG A 546 -15.44 -2.38 8.54
N LYS A 547 -14.31 -2.37 9.25
CA LYS A 547 -14.23 -2.61 10.69
C LYS A 547 -13.40 -1.53 11.39
N PRO A 548 -13.60 -1.31 12.69
CA PRO A 548 -12.69 -0.50 13.49
C PRO A 548 -11.26 -1.03 13.35
N THR A 549 -10.32 -0.14 13.25
CA THR A 549 -8.90 -0.51 13.36
C THR A 549 -8.66 -1.00 14.79
N THR A 550 -8.31 -2.26 14.97
CA THR A 550 -7.78 -2.73 16.26
C THR A 550 -6.44 -2.03 16.47
N ILE A 551 -6.40 -1.12 17.43
CA ILE A 551 -5.17 -0.46 17.91
C ILE A 551 -4.29 -1.52 18.59
#